data_4101b01ec6fcd8d3a58b5caae8aac92e
#
_entry.id   4101b01ec6fcd8d3a58b5caae8aac92e
#
_cell.length_a   1.000
_cell.length_b   1.000
_cell.length_c   1.000
_cell.angle_alpha   90.00
_cell.angle_beta   90.00
_cell.angle_gamma   90.00
#
_symmetry.space_group_name_H-M   'P 1'
#
loop_
_entity.id
_entity.type
_entity.pdbx_description
1 polymer ?
#
loop_
_entity_poly.entity_id
_entity_poly.type
_entity_poly.pdbx_seq_one_letter_code
_entity_poly.pdbx_strand_id
1 'polypeptide(L)'
;EEDGFSRIHILWAYAVPVTADGTTANVVVTGGTVADVLQKGGISLGENDQVEPDLDAEATPDTGITVRRVRYEEYTLEEPIPMEVQRLETSLFYRCKDYEQVMQQGREGLSRVSYRETYVDGELTDTTETGRETVTEMIPQVIKCYGEGVPVSGFTGPEIVDGKPAGGIAATYTGQRSTGYSASATAKGASGR
;
A
#
# COMPACT_ATOMS: atom_id res chain seq x y z
N GLU A 1 -75.33 -8.60 15.72
CA GLU A 1 -75.33 -10.09 15.62
C GLU A 1 -74.13 -10.50 14.91
N GLU A 2 -73.13 -11.07 15.65
CA GLU A 2 -71.94 -11.68 15.03
C GLU A 2 -72.37 -13.00 14.40
N ASP A 3 -72.23 -13.07 13.10
CA ASP A 3 -72.43 -14.33 12.35
C ASP A 3 -71.39 -15.34 12.83
N GLY A 4 -71.86 -16.33 13.58
CA GLY A 4 -71.05 -17.37 14.23
C GLY A 4 -70.42 -18.39 13.32
N PHE A 5 -69.88 -17.99 12.17
CA PHE A 5 -69.14 -18.87 11.29
C PHE A 5 -67.64 -18.85 11.57
N SER A 6 -67.10 -20.00 11.92
CA SER A 6 -65.67 -20.21 12.01
C SER A 6 -65.03 -20.05 10.64
N ARG A 7 -64.03 -19.17 10.51
CA ARG A 7 -63.23 -19.04 9.29
C ARG A 7 -62.14 -20.12 9.34
N ILE A 8 -62.11 -20.94 8.32
CA ILE A 8 -61.02 -21.92 8.12
C ILE A 8 -60.04 -21.28 7.16
N HIS A 9 -58.78 -21.09 7.61
CA HIS A 9 -57.68 -20.72 6.76
C HIS A 9 -56.91 -21.97 6.34
N ILE A 10 -56.88 -22.23 5.04
CA ILE A 10 -56.11 -23.31 4.49
C ILE A 10 -54.76 -22.75 3.99
N LEU A 11 -53.68 -23.18 4.62
CA LEU A 11 -52.34 -22.83 4.20
C LEU A 11 -51.75 -24.00 3.41
N TRP A 12 -51.37 -23.72 2.18
CA TRP A 12 -50.70 -24.71 1.31
C TRP A 12 -49.21 -24.76 1.64
N ALA A 13 -48.68 -25.92 1.89
CA ALA A 13 -47.25 -26.13 2.07
C ALA A 13 -46.58 -26.21 0.69
N TYR A 14 -45.43 -25.55 0.60
CA TYR A 14 -44.57 -25.61 -0.59
C TYR A 14 -43.12 -25.81 -0.18
N ALA A 15 -42.30 -26.29 -1.11
CA ALA A 15 -40.89 -26.54 -0.90
C ALA A 15 -40.07 -25.37 -1.42
N VAL A 16 -39.14 -24.90 -0.59
CA VAL A 16 -38.16 -23.85 -0.94
C VAL A 16 -36.78 -24.50 -1.00
N PRO A 17 -36.09 -24.44 -2.15
CA PRO A 17 -34.73 -24.96 -2.27
C PRO A 17 -33.75 -24.06 -1.53
N VAL A 18 -32.96 -24.63 -0.63
CA VAL A 18 -31.91 -23.94 0.12
C VAL A 18 -30.60 -24.59 -0.20
N THR A 19 -29.65 -23.81 -0.72
CA THR A 19 -28.29 -24.23 -1.00
C THR A 19 -27.37 -23.68 0.09
N ALA A 20 -26.75 -24.56 0.84
CA ALA A 20 -25.76 -24.23 1.87
C ALA A 20 -24.70 -25.34 1.92
N ASP A 21 -23.46 -24.98 2.24
CA ASP A 21 -22.36 -25.93 2.43
C ASP A 21 -22.18 -26.90 1.24
N GLY A 22 -22.36 -26.38 0.01
CA GLY A 22 -22.23 -27.13 -1.23
C GLY A 22 -23.38 -28.11 -1.52
N THR A 23 -24.44 -28.14 -0.70
CA THR A 23 -25.60 -29.01 -0.89
C THR A 23 -26.90 -28.22 -0.99
N THR A 24 -27.86 -28.75 -1.78
CA THR A 24 -29.18 -28.15 -1.89
C THR A 24 -30.22 -29.09 -1.26
N ALA A 25 -30.98 -28.55 -0.32
CA ALA A 25 -32.07 -29.27 0.34
C ALA A 25 -33.39 -28.49 0.17
N ASN A 26 -34.50 -29.21 0.07
CA ASN A 26 -35.83 -28.62 0.00
C ASN A 26 -36.43 -28.49 1.40
N VAL A 27 -36.75 -27.27 1.84
CA VAL A 27 -37.40 -26.99 3.11
C VAL A 27 -38.88 -26.73 2.86
N VAL A 28 -39.76 -27.52 3.48
CA VAL A 28 -41.20 -27.39 3.30
C VAL A 28 -41.76 -26.37 4.30
N VAL A 29 -42.37 -25.31 3.79
CA VAL A 29 -42.97 -24.23 4.60
C VAL A 29 -44.41 -23.96 4.15
N THR A 30 -45.16 -23.18 4.94
CA THR A 30 -46.53 -22.72 4.61
C THR A 30 -46.58 -21.20 4.44
N GLY A 31 -45.44 -20.54 4.43
CA GLY A 31 -45.22 -19.09 4.35
C GLY A 31 -44.12 -18.67 5.31
N GLY A 32 -43.80 -17.39 5.29
CA GLY A 32 -42.75 -16.80 6.14
C GLY A 32 -41.63 -16.18 5.35
N THR A 33 -40.60 -15.74 6.06
CA THR A 33 -39.43 -15.08 5.49
C THR A 33 -38.32 -16.10 5.17
N VAL A 34 -37.28 -15.66 4.48
CA VAL A 34 -36.06 -16.44 4.27
C VAL A 34 -35.48 -16.93 5.60
N ALA A 35 -35.47 -16.06 6.64
CA ALA A 35 -35.01 -16.43 7.98
C ALA A 35 -35.82 -17.60 8.57
N ASP A 36 -37.16 -17.60 8.41
CA ASP A 36 -38.04 -18.68 8.89
C ASP A 36 -37.74 -20.02 8.18
N VAL A 37 -37.45 -19.95 6.85
CA VAL A 37 -37.06 -21.14 6.07
C VAL A 37 -35.75 -21.71 6.56
N LEU A 38 -34.73 -20.86 6.76
CA LEU A 38 -33.41 -21.29 7.24
C LEU A 38 -33.51 -21.89 8.65
N GLN A 39 -34.27 -21.27 9.56
CA GLN A 39 -34.49 -21.79 10.89
C GLN A 39 -35.18 -23.16 10.85
N LYS A 40 -36.22 -23.31 10.03
CA LYS A 40 -36.93 -24.56 9.87
C LYS A 40 -36.07 -25.65 9.23
N GLY A 41 -35.18 -25.28 8.32
CA GLY A 41 -34.17 -26.16 7.71
C GLY A 41 -33.05 -26.56 8.64
N GLY A 42 -32.94 -25.96 9.84
CA GLY A 42 -31.87 -26.21 10.79
C GLY A 42 -30.52 -25.60 10.36
N ILE A 43 -30.56 -24.61 9.46
CA ILE A 43 -29.37 -23.94 8.94
C ILE A 43 -29.05 -22.75 9.86
N SER A 44 -27.96 -22.87 10.61
CA SER A 44 -27.45 -21.77 11.42
C SER A 44 -26.55 -20.88 10.61
N LEU A 45 -26.68 -19.56 10.76
CA LEU A 45 -25.84 -18.58 10.11
C LEU A 45 -24.72 -18.13 11.05
N GLY A 46 -23.52 -17.99 10.52
CA GLY A 46 -22.42 -17.28 11.16
C GLY A 46 -22.58 -15.77 11.04
N GLU A 47 -21.77 -15.03 11.80
CA GLU A 47 -21.85 -13.55 11.86
C GLU A 47 -21.59 -12.88 10.51
N ASN A 48 -20.76 -13.50 9.67
CA ASN A 48 -20.32 -12.93 8.40
C ASN A 48 -20.96 -13.63 7.19
N ASP A 49 -21.80 -14.64 7.40
CA ASP A 49 -22.41 -15.39 6.32
C ASP A 49 -23.31 -14.50 5.45
N GLN A 50 -23.27 -14.71 4.17
CA GLN A 50 -24.09 -14.01 3.19
C GLN A 50 -25.25 -14.88 2.78
N VAL A 51 -26.45 -14.30 2.75
CA VAL A 51 -27.68 -14.98 2.37
C VAL A 51 -28.33 -14.21 1.23
N GLU A 52 -28.73 -14.92 0.20
CA GLU A 52 -29.44 -14.38 -0.95
C GLU A 52 -30.69 -15.22 -1.22
N PRO A 53 -31.91 -14.61 -1.27
CA PRO A 53 -32.24 -13.21 -0.98
C PRO A 53 -32.11 -12.82 0.50
N ASP A 54 -32.34 -11.54 0.80
CA ASP A 54 -32.25 -11.03 2.17
C ASP A 54 -33.13 -11.80 3.16
N LEU A 55 -32.70 -11.86 4.43
CA LEU A 55 -33.38 -12.63 5.48
C LEU A 55 -34.85 -12.25 5.70
N ASP A 56 -35.18 -10.97 5.50
CA ASP A 56 -36.54 -10.43 5.66
C ASP A 56 -37.39 -10.59 4.40
N ALA A 57 -36.82 -11.08 3.30
CA ALA A 57 -37.57 -11.32 2.07
C ALA A 57 -38.61 -12.42 2.26
N GLU A 58 -39.77 -12.29 1.62
CA GLU A 58 -40.82 -13.30 1.64
C GLU A 58 -40.37 -14.55 0.84
N ALA A 59 -40.46 -15.69 1.46
CA ALA A 59 -40.14 -16.96 0.81
C ALA A 59 -41.36 -17.44 0.02
N THR A 60 -41.15 -17.67 -1.29
CA THR A 60 -42.15 -18.19 -2.22
C THR A 60 -41.69 -19.53 -2.79
N PRO A 61 -42.56 -20.30 -3.47
CA PRO A 61 -42.15 -21.56 -4.09
C PRO A 61 -41.00 -21.41 -5.10
N ASP A 62 -40.85 -20.24 -5.70
CA ASP A 62 -39.84 -19.93 -6.70
C ASP A 62 -38.58 -19.29 -6.07
N THR A 63 -38.57 -19.08 -4.75
CA THR A 63 -37.43 -18.49 -4.05
C THR A 63 -36.35 -19.56 -3.86
N GLY A 64 -35.22 -19.41 -4.58
CA GLY A 64 -33.99 -20.16 -4.28
C GLY A 64 -33.18 -19.42 -3.23
N ILE A 65 -32.88 -20.04 -2.09
CA ILE A 65 -32.08 -19.44 -1.04
C ILE A 65 -30.65 -19.99 -1.16
N THR A 66 -29.68 -19.07 -1.17
CA THR A 66 -28.26 -19.44 -1.19
C THR A 66 -27.58 -18.85 0.05
N VAL A 67 -26.90 -19.71 0.80
CA VAL A 67 -26.10 -19.33 1.95
C VAL A 67 -24.64 -19.52 1.57
N ARG A 68 -23.84 -18.43 1.65
CA ARG A 68 -22.39 -18.47 1.43
C ARG A 68 -21.69 -18.29 2.76
N ARG A 69 -20.82 -19.24 3.09
CA ARG A 69 -20.05 -19.18 4.33
C ARG A 69 -18.87 -18.23 4.17
N VAL A 70 -18.86 -17.15 4.94
CA VAL A 70 -17.79 -16.17 4.90
C VAL A 70 -16.95 -16.24 6.18
N ARG A 71 -15.64 -16.40 6.00
CA ARG A 71 -14.66 -16.48 7.07
C ARG A 71 -13.50 -15.54 6.78
N TYR A 72 -13.03 -14.86 7.80
CA TYR A 72 -11.85 -14.02 7.75
C TYR A 72 -10.70 -14.68 8.52
N GLU A 73 -9.52 -14.62 7.95
CA GLU A 73 -8.27 -14.95 8.63
C GLU A 73 -7.35 -13.75 8.62
N GLU A 74 -6.75 -13.44 9.76
CA GLU A 74 -5.80 -12.34 9.89
C GLU A 74 -4.43 -12.90 10.23
N TYR A 75 -3.41 -12.38 9.55
CA TYR A 75 -2.02 -12.69 9.83
C TYR A 75 -1.13 -11.48 9.61
N THR A 76 0.10 -11.58 10.12
CA THR A 76 1.07 -10.50 10.02
C THR A 76 2.37 -11.04 9.44
N LEU A 77 2.94 -10.32 8.48
CA LEU A 77 4.24 -10.61 7.87
C LEU A 77 5.20 -9.46 8.10
N GLU A 78 6.48 -9.79 8.19
CA GLU A 78 7.55 -8.80 8.14
C GLU A 78 8.05 -8.67 6.70
N GLU A 79 7.98 -7.44 6.16
CA GLU A 79 8.39 -7.12 4.81
C GLU A 79 9.54 -6.13 4.82
N PRO A 80 10.57 -6.35 4.00
CA PRO A 80 11.66 -5.40 3.88
C PRO A 80 11.18 -4.12 3.18
N ILE A 81 11.60 -2.97 3.71
CA ILE A 81 11.46 -1.68 3.04
C ILE A 81 12.72 -1.50 2.19
N PRO A 82 12.61 -1.46 0.86
CA PRO A 82 13.76 -1.35 -0.02
C PRO A 82 14.59 -0.10 0.27
N MET A 83 15.89 -0.26 0.23
CA MET A 83 16.83 0.86 0.36
C MET A 83 16.76 1.75 -0.88
N GLU A 84 16.68 3.06 -0.68
CA GLU A 84 16.80 4.05 -1.74
C GLU A 84 18.25 4.43 -2.00
N VAL A 85 18.58 4.68 -3.27
CA VAL A 85 19.90 5.20 -3.66
C VAL A 85 19.77 6.65 -4.09
N GLN A 86 20.36 7.55 -3.31
CA GLN A 86 20.42 8.98 -3.58
C GLN A 86 21.76 9.32 -4.24
N ARG A 87 21.72 9.95 -5.40
CA ARG A 87 22.89 10.37 -6.15
C ARG A 87 23.13 11.87 -5.95
N LEU A 88 24.29 12.20 -5.37
CA LEU A 88 24.77 13.56 -5.23
C LEU A 88 25.74 13.87 -6.38
N GLU A 89 25.26 14.57 -7.35
CA GLU A 89 26.05 14.96 -8.51
C GLU A 89 27.07 16.05 -8.18
N THR A 90 28.26 15.93 -8.75
CA THR A 90 29.34 16.91 -8.61
C THR A 90 30.21 16.94 -9.85
N SER A 91 30.70 18.12 -10.23
CA SER A 91 31.67 18.26 -11.32
C SER A 91 33.09 17.91 -10.88
N LEU A 92 33.35 17.62 -9.60
CA LEU A 92 34.70 17.27 -9.11
C LEU A 92 35.27 16.03 -9.77
N PHE A 93 34.43 15.11 -10.19
CA PHE A 93 34.86 13.82 -10.80
C PHE A 93 34.97 13.87 -12.32
N TYR A 94 35.15 15.08 -12.92
CA TYR A 94 35.20 15.28 -14.37
C TYR A 94 36.27 14.45 -15.12
N ARG A 95 37.31 13.98 -14.41
CA ARG A 95 38.36 13.13 -14.97
C ARG A 95 38.10 11.62 -14.86
N CYS A 96 37.22 11.27 -13.93
CA CYS A 96 36.82 9.88 -13.65
C CYS A 96 35.31 9.83 -13.58
N LYS A 97 34.65 10.03 -14.72
CA LYS A 97 33.18 10.18 -14.78
C LYS A 97 32.43 8.97 -14.24
N ASP A 98 33.04 7.79 -14.35
CA ASP A 98 32.47 6.54 -13.86
C ASP A 98 32.79 6.26 -12.36
N TYR A 99 33.55 7.18 -11.73
CA TYR A 99 33.87 7.04 -10.31
C TYR A 99 32.69 7.44 -9.44
N GLU A 100 32.35 6.54 -8.52
CA GLU A 100 31.33 6.76 -7.52
C GLU A 100 31.93 6.64 -6.12
N GLN A 101 31.58 7.56 -5.23
CA GLN A 101 31.99 7.54 -3.85
C GLN A 101 30.80 7.36 -2.96
N VAL A 102 30.76 6.25 -2.21
CA VAL A 102 29.71 6.04 -1.20
C VAL A 102 29.98 6.98 -0.03
N MET A 103 29.08 7.92 0.18
CA MET A 103 29.10 8.89 1.29
C MET A 103 28.40 8.37 2.52
N GLN A 104 27.34 7.60 2.32
CA GLN A 104 26.55 6.93 3.34
C GLN A 104 26.18 5.54 2.87
N GLN A 105 26.49 4.55 3.70
CA GLN A 105 26.04 3.18 3.44
C GLN A 105 24.54 3.08 3.74
N GLY A 106 23.78 2.59 2.78
CA GLY A 106 22.35 2.35 2.95
C GLY A 106 22.06 1.06 3.72
N ARG A 107 20.85 0.97 4.20
CA ARG A 107 20.31 -0.23 4.86
C ARG A 107 18.81 -0.31 4.59
N GLU A 108 18.34 -1.50 4.27
CA GLU A 108 16.91 -1.78 4.18
C GLU A 108 16.22 -1.58 5.53
N GLY A 109 15.00 -1.08 5.48
CA GLY A 109 14.11 -1.03 6.62
C GLY A 109 13.30 -2.31 6.76
N LEU A 110 12.43 -2.34 7.75
CA LEU A 110 11.52 -3.44 8.02
C LEU A 110 10.16 -2.89 8.38
N SER A 111 9.11 -3.38 7.70
CA SER A 111 7.73 -3.08 8.02
C SER A 111 7.02 -4.36 8.46
N ARG A 112 6.09 -4.21 9.41
CA ARG A 112 5.14 -5.25 9.79
C ARG A 112 3.82 -4.95 9.10
N VAL A 113 3.36 -5.87 8.26
CA VAL A 113 2.16 -5.72 7.46
C VAL A 113 1.13 -6.72 7.92
N SER A 114 -0.07 -6.23 8.23
CA SER A 114 -1.21 -7.04 8.61
C SER A 114 -2.11 -7.26 7.40
N TYR A 115 -2.47 -8.50 7.17
CA TYR A 115 -3.33 -8.92 6.07
C TYR A 115 -4.59 -9.56 6.62
N ARG A 116 -5.69 -9.39 5.88
CA ARG A 116 -6.94 -10.12 6.08
C ARG A 116 -7.25 -10.90 4.81
N GLU A 117 -7.38 -12.20 4.95
CA GLU A 117 -7.88 -13.09 3.91
C GLU A 117 -9.37 -13.32 4.09
N THR A 118 -10.10 -13.25 2.99
CA THR A 118 -11.54 -13.53 2.94
C THR A 118 -11.76 -14.85 2.23
N TYR A 119 -12.38 -15.77 2.92
CA TYR A 119 -12.77 -17.06 2.39
C TYR A 119 -14.28 -17.10 2.22
N VAL A 120 -14.74 -17.53 1.05
CA VAL A 120 -16.16 -17.77 0.74
C VAL A 120 -16.31 -19.25 0.38
N ASP A 121 -17.17 -19.96 1.09
CA ASP A 121 -17.39 -21.40 0.94
C ASP A 121 -16.10 -22.22 1.00
N GLY A 122 -15.10 -21.72 1.74
CA GLY A 122 -13.81 -22.38 1.94
C GLY A 122 -12.76 -22.02 0.89
N GLU A 123 -13.09 -21.27 -0.14
CA GLU A 123 -12.17 -20.76 -1.16
C GLU A 123 -11.69 -19.36 -0.82
N LEU A 124 -10.39 -19.11 -0.96
CA LEU A 124 -9.80 -17.78 -0.81
C LEU A 124 -10.27 -16.88 -1.96
N THR A 125 -11.00 -15.83 -1.65
CA THR A 125 -11.56 -14.89 -2.64
C THR A 125 -10.84 -13.55 -2.66
N ASP A 126 -10.28 -13.13 -1.51
CA ASP A 126 -9.61 -11.83 -1.41
C ASP A 126 -8.53 -11.84 -0.34
N THR A 127 -7.49 -11.03 -0.55
CA THR A 127 -6.44 -10.73 0.42
C THR A 127 -6.21 -9.24 0.47
N THR A 128 -6.53 -8.63 1.58
CA THR A 128 -6.45 -7.17 1.77
C THR A 128 -5.42 -6.81 2.84
N GLU A 129 -4.55 -5.84 2.55
CA GLU A 129 -3.69 -5.21 3.56
C GLU A 129 -4.56 -4.36 4.49
N THR A 130 -4.56 -4.68 5.78
CA THR A 130 -5.35 -3.97 6.80
C THR A 130 -4.54 -2.96 7.61
N GLY A 131 -3.23 -3.09 7.60
CA GLY A 131 -2.34 -2.16 8.29
C GLY A 131 -0.88 -2.39 7.97
N ARG A 132 -0.09 -1.32 8.07
CA ARG A 132 1.37 -1.35 7.89
C ARG A 132 2.02 -0.48 8.97
N GLU A 133 2.96 -1.08 9.68
CA GLU A 133 3.75 -0.40 10.71
C GLU A 133 5.23 -0.51 10.36
N THR A 134 5.95 0.61 10.40
CA THR A 134 7.40 0.61 10.22
C THR A 134 8.07 0.18 11.52
N VAL A 135 8.73 -0.97 11.51
CA VAL A 135 9.49 -1.50 12.65
C VAL A 135 10.89 -0.91 12.69
N THR A 136 11.51 -0.78 11.51
CA THR A 136 12.83 -0.18 11.35
C THR A 136 12.82 0.70 10.12
N GLU A 137 13.21 1.97 10.28
CA GLU A 137 13.36 2.90 9.18
C GLU A 137 14.48 2.45 8.23
N MET A 138 14.26 2.61 6.92
CA MET A 138 15.31 2.41 5.94
C MET A 138 16.32 3.56 6.03
N ILE A 139 17.57 3.28 5.71
CA ILE A 139 18.62 4.28 5.58
C ILE A 139 19.02 4.35 4.10
N PRO A 140 18.86 5.50 3.44
CA PRO A 140 19.23 5.62 2.03
C PRO A 140 20.74 5.51 1.86
N GLN A 141 21.16 4.87 0.78
CA GLN A 141 22.53 4.92 0.33
C GLN A 141 22.79 6.22 -0.42
N VAL A 142 23.77 6.98 0.03
CA VAL A 142 24.14 8.24 -0.63
C VAL A 142 25.44 8.06 -1.39
N ILE A 143 25.39 8.25 -2.72
CA ILE A 143 26.52 8.09 -3.64
C ILE A 143 26.82 9.45 -4.26
N LYS A 144 28.07 9.89 -4.14
CA LYS A 144 28.56 11.05 -4.86
C LYS A 144 29.10 10.61 -6.23
N CYS A 145 28.59 11.20 -7.31
CA CYS A 145 28.93 10.82 -8.68
C CYS A 145 29.15 12.08 -9.56
N TYR A 146 29.67 11.88 -10.76
CA TYR A 146 29.84 12.96 -11.72
C TYR A 146 28.49 13.45 -12.25
N GLY A 147 28.32 14.78 -12.26
CA GLY A 147 27.23 15.48 -12.94
C GLY A 147 27.78 16.56 -13.86
N GLU A 148 27.35 16.57 -15.11
CA GLU A 148 27.77 17.59 -16.07
C GLU A 148 27.06 18.92 -15.79
N GLY A 149 27.84 20.02 -15.78
CA GLY A 149 27.31 21.35 -15.53
C GLY A 149 26.93 21.65 -14.07
N VAL A 150 27.13 20.70 -13.18
CA VAL A 150 26.85 20.90 -11.73
C VAL A 150 27.99 21.74 -11.13
N PRO A 151 27.70 22.84 -10.41
CA PRO A 151 28.73 23.66 -9.79
C PRO A 151 29.48 22.88 -8.71
N VAL A 152 30.80 23.10 -8.60
CA VAL A 152 31.68 22.44 -7.62
C VAL A 152 31.28 22.73 -6.20
N SER A 153 30.68 23.89 -5.97
CA SER A 153 30.12 24.29 -4.67
C SER A 153 28.76 24.95 -4.92
N GLY A 154 27.85 24.83 -3.98
CA GLY A 154 26.57 25.56 -4.01
C GLY A 154 26.72 27.07 -3.83
N PHE A 155 27.95 27.58 -3.85
CA PHE A 155 28.25 29.00 -3.76
C PHE A 155 28.16 29.60 -5.18
N THR A 156 27.09 30.27 -5.46
CA THR A 156 26.99 31.25 -6.52
C THR A 156 27.64 32.52 -6.04
N GLY A 157 28.79 32.84 -6.63
CA GLY A 157 29.43 34.13 -6.37
C GLY A 157 28.48 35.31 -6.66
N PRO A 158 28.80 36.51 -6.18
CA PRO A 158 27.99 37.68 -6.49
C PRO A 158 27.93 37.91 -8.00
N GLU A 159 26.79 38.39 -8.47
CA GLU A 159 26.66 38.86 -9.86
C GLU A 159 27.75 39.87 -10.20
N ILE A 160 28.39 39.73 -11.35
CA ILE A 160 29.41 40.65 -11.81
C ILE A 160 28.77 41.59 -12.82
N VAL A 161 28.70 42.88 -12.49
CA VAL A 161 28.23 43.94 -13.37
C VAL A 161 29.42 44.89 -13.66
N ASP A 162 29.72 45.12 -14.93
CA ASP A 162 30.84 45.94 -15.40
C ASP A 162 32.20 45.57 -14.76
N GLY A 163 32.44 44.24 -14.59
CA GLY A 163 33.66 43.72 -14.02
C GLY A 163 33.81 43.86 -12.50
N LYS A 164 32.73 44.29 -11.83
CA LYS A 164 32.68 44.44 -10.38
C LYS A 164 31.55 43.60 -9.79
N PRO A 165 31.75 43.01 -8.57
CA PRO A 165 30.66 42.31 -7.93
C PRO A 165 29.52 43.29 -7.57
N ALA A 166 28.30 42.90 -7.97
CA ALA A 166 27.07 43.61 -7.60
C ALA A 166 26.66 43.14 -6.19
N GLY A 167 26.63 44.05 -5.23
CA GLY A 167 26.21 43.77 -3.87
C GLY A 167 27.27 44.08 -2.81
N GLY A 168 26.94 43.80 -1.54
CA GLY A 168 27.80 44.14 -0.40
C GLY A 168 29.14 43.38 -0.44
N ILE A 169 30.22 44.10 -0.47
CA ILE A 169 31.59 43.56 -0.40
C ILE A 169 32.06 43.61 1.05
N ALA A 170 32.27 42.46 1.67
CA ALA A 170 32.74 42.36 3.05
C ALA A 170 34.22 42.76 3.17
N ALA A 171 35.07 42.45 2.18
CA ALA A 171 36.47 42.79 2.14
C ALA A 171 36.99 42.79 0.70
N THR A 172 37.92 43.68 0.38
CA THR A 172 38.64 43.75 -0.91
C THR A 172 40.12 43.55 -0.66
N TYR A 173 40.72 42.59 -1.33
CA TYR A 173 42.14 42.32 -1.27
C TYR A 173 42.75 42.73 -2.63
N THR A 174 43.69 43.59 -2.64
CA THR A 174 44.42 44.05 -3.83
C THR A 174 45.77 43.37 -3.93
N GLY A 175 46.31 43.18 -5.12
CA GLY A 175 47.64 42.60 -5.34
C GLY A 175 47.70 41.08 -5.14
N GLN A 176 46.56 40.42 -5.08
CA GLN A 176 46.52 38.98 -5.03
C GLN A 176 46.95 38.34 -6.35
N ARG A 177 47.89 37.40 -6.27
CA ARG A 177 48.32 36.61 -7.43
C ARG A 177 47.59 35.26 -7.40
N SER A 178 46.68 35.06 -8.34
CA SER A 178 46.04 33.75 -8.45
C SER A 178 46.90 32.82 -9.30
N THR A 179 47.17 31.62 -8.79
CA THR A 179 47.87 30.56 -9.52
C THR A 179 46.87 29.45 -9.81
N GLY A 180 46.63 29.23 -11.12
CA GLY A 180 45.84 28.07 -11.57
C GLY A 180 46.75 26.85 -11.79
N TYR A 181 46.30 25.72 -11.30
CA TYR A 181 46.97 24.44 -11.57
C TYR A 181 46.17 23.65 -12.60
N SER A 182 46.83 23.18 -13.63
CA SER A 182 46.23 22.14 -14.48
C SER A 182 46.26 20.85 -13.68
N ALA A 183 45.16 20.14 -13.65
CA ALA A 183 45.07 18.87 -12.96
C ALA A 183 45.76 17.73 -13.79
N SER A 184 46.97 17.96 -14.32
CA SER A 184 47.76 16.91 -14.94
C SER A 184 48.52 16.10 -13.87
N ALA A 185 48.85 14.83 -14.19
CA ALA A 185 49.55 13.96 -13.26
C ALA A 185 50.93 14.54 -12.79
N THR A 186 51.45 15.52 -13.52
CA THR A 186 52.71 16.20 -13.24
C THR A 186 52.53 17.55 -12.58
N ALA A 187 51.29 18.01 -12.33
CA ALA A 187 51.05 19.28 -11.68
C ALA A 187 51.42 19.19 -10.19
N LYS A 188 52.32 20.03 -9.76
CA LYS A 188 52.71 20.17 -8.34
C LYS A 188 51.95 21.35 -7.75
N GLY A 189 51.47 21.19 -6.52
CA GLY A 189 50.82 22.26 -5.76
C GLY A 189 51.76 23.45 -5.49
N ALA A 190 51.22 24.52 -4.96
CA ALA A 190 51.96 25.73 -4.61
C ALA A 190 53.15 25.49 -3.66
N SER A 191 53.10 24.41 -2.84
CA SER A 191 54.14 23.98 -1.94
C SER A 191 55.37 23.37 -2.63
N GLY A 192 55.26 23.02 -3.91
CA GLY A 192 56.36 22.35 -4.67
C GLY A 192 56.81 21.00 -4.13
N ARG A 193 56.03 20.42 -3.18
CA ARG A 193 56.33 19.14 -2.51
C ARG A 193 55.43 18.04 -3.02
#